data_dd5658276d54f79b52c89ef262d49fb3
#
_entry.id   dd5658276d54f79b52c89ef262d49fb3
#
_cell.length_a   1.000
_cell.length_b   1.000
_cell.length_c   1.000
_cell.angle_alpha   90.00
_cell.angle_beta   90.00
_cell.angle_gamma   90.00
#
_symmetry.space_group_name_H-M   'P 1'
#
loop_
_entity.id
_entity.type
_entity.pdbx_description
1 polymer ?
#
loop_
_entity_poly.entity_id
_entity_poly.type
_entity_poly.pdbx_seq_one_letter_code
_entity_poly.pdbx_strand_id
1 'polypeptide(L)'
;MPIFLALFALIALGWGAVHLFHVIAAQFGQPVAIAAAVLAAVAVIALIAWWLKRRRDIAPNTREPGWTHIEQRGWGELRVSATQGLLWLSHDGADGRYTLSQLDGCDAEPNDGRWYLVVRVRDGVRSEWKLPMMDRRDARRWARVLMLAKEHRL
;
A
#
# COMPACT_ATOMS: atom_id res chain seq x y z
N MET A 1 -12.26 8.78 23.98
CA MET A 1 -13.50 8.03 23.65
C MET A 1 -13.34 6.89 22.64
N PRO A 2 -12.34 6.81 21.70
CA PRO A 2 -12.27 5.68 20.74
C PRO A 2 -11.92 4.32 21.38
N ILE A 3 -11.23 4.32 22.53
CA ILE A 3 -10.81 3.06 23.21
C ILE A 3 -12.00 2.27 23.75
N PHE A 4 -12.99 2.95 24.34
CA PHE A 4 -14.19 2.29 24.86
C PHE A 4 -15.07 1.70 23.76
N LEU A 5 -15.16 2.39 22.60
CA LEU A 5 -15.86 1.87 21.41
C LEU A 5 -15.17 0.62 20.86
N ALA A 6 -13.85 0.61 20.82
CA ALA A 6 -13.07 -0.54 20.37
C ALA A 6 -13.22 -1.74 21.34
N LEU A 7 -13.19 -1.49 22.65
CA LEU A 7 -13.39 -2.52 23.65
C LEU A 7 -14.81 -3.13 23.57
N PHE A 8 -15.83 -2.27 23.43
CA PHE A 8 -17.21 -2.71 23.29
C PHE A 8 -17.43 -3.54 22.02
N ALA A 9 -16.83 -3.12 20.90
CA ALA A 9 -16.86 -3.87 19.64
C ALA A 9 -16.19 -5.25 19.77
N LEU A 10 -15.06 -5.34 20.50
CA LEU A 10 -14.38 -6.61 20.77
C LEU A 10 -15.22 -7.56 21.62
N ILE A 11 -15.88 -7.06 22.66
CA ILE A 11 -16.78 -7.86 23.52
C ILE A 11 -18.00 -8.35 22.71
N ALA A 12 -18.60 -7.46 21.91
CA ALA A 12 -19.75 -7.82 21.07
C ALA A 12 -19.38 -8.88 20.01
N LEU A 13 -18.17 -8.77 19.40
CA LEU A 13 -17.64 -9.75 18.46
C LEU A 13 -17.40 -11.12 19.14
N GLY A 14 -16.80 -11.12 20.33
CA GLY A 14 -16.56 -12.35 21.10
C GLY A 14 -17.86 -13.05 21.48
N TRP A 15 -18.84 -12.28 22.00
CA TRP A 15 -20.14 -12.82 22.35
C TRP A 15 -20.91 -13.33 21.13
N GLY A 16 -20.90 -12.58 20.02
CA GLY A 16 -21.53 -12.99 18.76
C GLY A 16 -20.92 -14.27 18.18
N ALA A 17 -19.58 -14.42 18.25
CA ALA A 17 -18.89 -15.63 17.80
C ALA A 17 -19.29 -16.87 18.62
N VAL A 18 -19.38 -16.75 19.95
CA VAL A 18 -19.81 -17.84 20.83
C VAL A 18 -21.28 -18.20 20.56
N HIS A 19 -22.13 -17.20 20.41
CA HIS A 19 -23.55 -17.43 20.12
C HIS A 19 -23.73 -18.14 18.77
N LEU A 20 -23.05 -17.68 17.73
CA LEU A 20 -23.06 -18.27 16.39
C LEU A 20 -22.58 -19.73 16.41
N PHE A 21 -21.52 -20.01 17.17
CA PHE A 21 -21.01 -21.37 17.36
C PHE A 21 -22.08 -22.30 17.96
N HIS A 22 -22.79 -21.87 19.00
CA HIS A 22 -23.84 -22.66 19.62
C HIS A 22 -25.04 -22.93 18.68
N VAL A 23 -25.43 -21.92 17.88
CA VAL A 23 -26.48 -22.07 16.88
C VAL A 23 -26.10 -23.09 15.81
N ILE A 24 -24.89 -23.00 15.27
CA ILE A 24 -24.37 -23.94 14.25
C ILE A 24 -24.23 -25.35 14.85
N ALA A 25 -23.70 -25.47 16.07
CA ALA A 25 -23.58 -26.78 16.74
C ALA A 25 -24.91 -27.44 17.00
N ALA A 26 -25.95 -26.67 17.32
CA ALA A 26 -27.32 -27.19 17.53
C ALA A 26 -27.97 -27.66 16.24
N GLN A 27 -27.75 -26.99 15.11
CA GLN A 27 -28.36 -27.31 13.81
C GLN A 27 -27.60 -28.37 13.01
N PHE A 28 -26.28 -28.31 13.00
CA PHE A 28 -25.41 -29.10 12.11
C PHE A 28 -24.47 -30.04 12.84
N GLY A 29 -24.47 -30.01 14.17
CA GLY A 29 -23.62 -30.83 15.03
C GLY A 29 -22.23 -30.16 15.29
N GLN A 30 -21.56 -30.66 16.35
CA GLN A 30 -20.26 -30.13 16.82
C GLN A 30 -19.14 -30.12 15.76
N PRO A 31 -18.95 -31.18 14.93
CA PRO A 31 -17.87 -31.19 13.95
C PRO A 31 -17.95 -30.03 12.94
N VAL A 32 -19.18 -29.72 12.49
CA VAL A 32 -19.44 -28.63 11.55
C VAL A 32 -19.19 -27.26 12.19
N ALA A 33 -19.61 -27.08 13.45
CA ALA A 33 -19.35 -25.86 14.18
C ALA A 33 -17.85 -25.60 14.40
N ILE A 34 -17.07 -26.65 14.73
CA ILE A 34 -15.62 -26.54 14.85
C ILE A 34 -14.98 -26.18 13.52
N ALA A 35 -15.35 -26.85 12.43
CA ALA A 35 -14.84 -26.55 11.10
C ALA A 35 -15.13 -25.09 10.69
N ALA A 36 -16.36 -24.61 10.93
CA ALA A 36 -16.75 -23.23 10.64
C ALA A 36 -15.95 -22.22 11.49
N ALA A 37 -15.72 -22.50 12.78
CA ALA A 37 -14.92 -21.65 13.66
C ALA A 37 -13.44 -21.57 13.20
N VAL A 38 -12.85 -22.70 12.80
CA VAL A 38 -11.47 -22.75 12.26
C VAL A 38 -11.36 -21.94 10.96
N LEU A 39 -12.31 -22.11 10.04
CA LEU A 39 -12.34 -21.34 8.79
C LEU A 39 -12.46 -19.83 9.04
N ALA A 40 -13.32 -19.42 9.97
CA ALA A 40 -13.48 -18.03 10.36
C ALA A 40 -12.17 -17.47 10.96
N ALA A 41 -11.51 -18.22 11.85
CA ALA A 41 -10.24 -17.81 12.44
C ALA A 41 -9.14 -17.65 11.37
N VAL A 42 -9.02 -18.59 10.44
CA VAL A 42 -8.06 -18.51 9.30
C VAL A 42 -8.34 -17.29 8.43
N ALA A 43 -9.61 -17.01 8.13
CA ALA A 43 -10.01 -15.85 7.33
C ALA A 43 -9.64 -14.52 8.03
N VAL A 44 -9.85 -14.41 9.34
CA VAL A 44 -9.46 -13.23 10.12
C VAL A 44 -7.95 -13.04 10.14
N ILE A 45 -7.19 -14.12 10.37
CA ILE A 45 -5.71 -14.06 10.34
C ILE A 45 -5.22 -13.63 8.95
N ALA A 46 -5.77 -14.19 7.89
CA ALA A 46 -5.42 -13.82 6.51
C ALA A 46 -5.73 -12.35 6.22
N LEU A 47 -6.87 -11.83 6.70
CA LEU A 47 -7.27 -10.43 6.55
C LEU A 47 -6.31 -9.49 7.29
N ILE A 48 -5.96 -9.82 8.54
CA ILE A 48 -5.01 -9.05 9.34
C ILE A 48 -3.61 -9.06 8.67
N ALA A 49 -3.14 -10.23 8.23
CA ALA A 49 -1.86 -10.37 7.55
C ALA A 49 -1.84 -9.55 6.24
N TRP A 50 -2.91 -9.60 5.45
CA TRP A 50 -3.06 -8.80 4.24
C TRP A 50 -3.04 -7.29 4.54
N TRP A 51 -3.77 -6.85 5.58
CA TRP A 51 -3.83 -5.45 5.99
C TRP A 51 -2.47 -4.93 6.51
N LEU A 52 -1.77 -5.71 7.35
CA LEU A 52 -0.43 -5.39 7.82
C LEU A 52 0.58 -5.31 6.67
N LYS A 53 0.51 -6.26 5.72
CA LYS A 53 1.35 -6.23 4.52
C LYS A 53 1.10 -4.98 3.69
N ARG A 54 -0.16 -4.61 3.49
CA ARG A 54 -0.53 -3.40 2.75
C ARG A 54 -0.02 -2.13 3.42
N ARG A 55 -0.03 -2.06 4.75
CA ARG A 55 0.55 -0.94 5.51
C ARG A 55 2.06 -0.87 5.39
N ARG A 56 2.74 -2.01 5.43
CA ARG A 56 4.21 -2.08 5.27
C ARG A 56 4.67 -1.65 3.89
N ASP A 57 3.88 -1.93 2.85
CA ASP A 57 4.22 -1.57 1.47
C ASP A 57 4.28 -0.04 1.25
N ILE A 58 3.57 0.75 2.08
CA ILE A 58 3.53 2.23 2.01
C ILE A 58 4.27 2.91 3.16
N ALA A 59 4.93 2.16 4.04
CA ALA A 59 5.71 2.72 5.12
C ALA A 59 6.99 3.40 4.57
N PRO A 60 7.46 4.51 5.19
CA PRO A 60 8.72 5.14 4.84
C PRO A 60 9.86 4.13 4.81
N ASN A 61 10.69 4.17 3.76
CA ASN A 61 11.80 3.23 3.58
C ASN A 61 13.17 3.87 3.82
N THR A 62 13.21 5.15 4.15
CA THR A 62 14.45 5.88 4.44
C THR A 62 14.38 6.61 5.77
N ARG A 63 15.56 6.88 6.35
CA ARG A 63 15.76 7.73 7.52
C ARG A 63 16.47 9.04 7.16
N GLU A 64 16.67 9.32 5.88
CA GLU A 64 17.26 10.56 5.44
C GLU A 64 16.35 11.75 5.77
N PRO A 65 16.89 12.84 6.37
CA PRO A 65 16.09 14.00 6.71
C PRO A 65 15.42 14.61 5.48
N GLY A 66 14.13 14.85 5.56
CA GLY A 66 13.35 15.48 4.49
C GLY A 66 12.82 14.51 3.42
N TRP A 67 13.24 13.24 3.38
CA TRP A 67 12.74 12.24 2.44
C TRP A 67 11.96 11.16 3.18
N THR A 68 10.86 10.70 2.57
CA THR A 68 10.04 9.61 3.11
C THR A 68 10.28 8.30 2.39
N HIS A 69 10.52 8.38 1.08
CA HIS A 69 10.77 7.20 0.26
C HIS A 69 11.88 7.49 -0.75
N ILE A 70 12.81 6.53 -0.89
CA ILE A 70 13.92 6.58 -1.83
C ILE A 70 14.03 5.24 -2.54
N GLU A 71 14.18 5.27 -3.85
CA GLU A 71 14.54 4.13 -4.67
C GLU A 71 15.76 4.52 -5.51
N GLN A 72 16.88 3.85 -5.28
CA GLN A 72 18.12 4.06 -6.03
C GLN A 72 18.52 2.77 -6.71
N ARG A 73 18.71 2.82 -8.01
CA ARG A 73 19.09 1.67 -8.85
C ARG A 73 20.06 2.08 -9.94
N GLY A 74 20.55 1.07 -10.69
CA GLY A 74 21.48 1.32 -11.81
C GLY A 74 20.94 2.23 -12.93
N TRP A 75 19.63 2.43 -13.02
CA TRP A 75 18.97 3.32 -13.97
C TRP A 75 18.87 4.77 -13.47
N GLY A 76 19.06 5.04 -12.18
CA GLY A 76 18.91 6.36 -11.58
C GLY A 76 18.25 6.32 -10.21
N GLU A 77 17.49 7.36 -9.89
CA GLU A 77 16.94 7.56 -8.55
C GLU A 77 15.54 8.16 -8.59
N LEU A 78 14.70 7.70 -7.65
CA LEU A 78 13.38 8.24 -7.37
C LEU A 78 13.31 8.58 -5.88
N ARG A 79 13.09 9.85 -5.53
CA ARG A 79 12.92 10.30 -4.15
C ARG A 79 11.60 11.01 -3.98
N VAL A 80 10.91 10.70 -2.89
CA VAL A 80 9.64 11.31 -2.51
C VAL A 80 9.73 11.85 -1.10
N SER A 81 9.33 13.10 -0.92
CA SER A 81 9.11 13.71 0.37
C SER A 81 7.62 14.02 0.53
N ALA A 82 6.89 13.16 1.23
CA ALA A 82 5.48 13.39 1.52
C ALA A 82 5.27 14.59 2.45
N THR A 83 6.22 14.84 3.37
CA THR A 83 6.15 15.94 4.33
C THR A 83 6.40 17.31 3.71
N GLN A 84 7.31 17.37 2.72
CA GLN A 84 7.65 18.62 2.03
C GLN A 84 6.91 18.80 0.70
N GLY A 85 6.18 17.77 0.26
CA GLY A 85 5.47 17.79 -1.01
C GLY A 85 6.41 17.77 -2.24
N LEU A 86 7.60 17.16 -2.12
CA LEU A 86 8.62 17.16 -3.17
C LEU A 86 8.78 15.78 -3.81
N LEU A 87 9.06 15.78 -5.10
CA LEU A 87 9.39 14.62 -5.92
C LEU A 87 10.67 14.90 -6.69
N TRP A 88 11.66 14.03 -6.59
CA TRP A 88 12.87 14.07 -7.40
C TRP A 88 12.99 12.80 -8.21
N LEU A 89 13.21 12.97 -9.51
CA LEU A 89 13.40 11.91 -10.50
C LEU A 89 14.75 12.10 -11.18
N SER A 90 15.53 11.03 -11.25
CA SER A 90 16.78 10.99 -12.01
C SER A 90 16.78 9.71 -12.85
N HIS A 91 16.89 9.84 -14.17
CA HIS A 91 16.90 8.71 -15.10
C HIS A 91 17.64 9.07 -16.38
N ASP A 92 18.57 8.19 -16.82
CA ASP A 92 19.35 8.34 -18.04
C ASP A 92 20.08 9.68 -18.14
N GLY A 93 20.66 10.15 -17.02
CA GLY A 93 21.41 11.39 -16.95
C GLY A 93 20.57 12.67 -16.97
N ALA A 94 19.25 12.54 -16.96
CA ALA A 94 18.32 13.64 -16.80
C ALA A 94 17.78 13.67 -15.36
N ASP A 95 17.69 14.88 -14.79
CA ASP A 95 17.13 15.12 -13.46
C ASP A 95 15.91 16.02 -13.54
N GLY A 96 14.90 15.68 -12.75
CA GLY A 96 13.68 16.47 -12.58
C GLY A 96 13.33 16.67 -11.13
N ARG A 97 13.04 17.90 -10.74
CA ARG A 97 12.53 18.24 -9.39
C ARG A 97 11.15 18.84 -9.54
N TYR A 98 10.19 18.21 -8.87
CA TYR A 98 8.78 18.57 -8.97
C TYR A 98 8.19 18.71 -7.58
N THR A 99 7.07 19.41 -7.50
CA THR A 99 6.18 19.32 -6.35
C THR A 99 5.16 18.21 -6.59
N LEU A 100 4.65 17.60 -5.52
CA LEU A 100 3.60 16.58 -5.64
C LEU A 100 2.31 17.12 -6.30
N SER A 101 2.09 18.44 -6.26
CA SER A 101 0.99 19.10 -6.96
C SER A 101 1.15 19.13 -8.49
N GLN A 102 2.39 19.02 -8.99
CA GLN A 102 2.70 18.92 -10.42
C GLN A 102 2.55 17.49 -10.94
N LEU A 103 2.42 16.50 -10.05
CA LEU A 103 2.18 15.12 -10.43
C LEU A 103 0.78 14.97 -10.99
N ASP A 104 0.66 14.64 -12.26
CA ASP A 104 -0.64 14.40 -12.91
C ASP A 104 -1.15 13.00 -12.65
N GLY A 105 -0.31 12.00 -12.82
CA GLY A 105 -0.65 10.59 -12.58
C GLY A 105 0.56 9.68 -12.52
N CYS A 106 0.33 8.48 -12.01
CA CYS A 106 1.33 7.41 -11.95
C CYS A 106 0.68 6.08 -12.28
N ASP A 107 1.24 5.36 -13.24
CA ASP A 107 0.75 4.06 -13.66
C ASP A 107 1.88 3.02 -13.73
N ALA A 108 1.51 1.76 -13.55
CA ALA A 108 2.42 0.63 -13.74
C ALA A 108 2.12 -0.02 -15.09
N GLU A 109 3.00 0.16 -16.06
CA GLU A 109 2.81 -0.31 -17.43
C GLU A 109 3.83 -1.39 -17.80
N PRO A 110 3.41 -2.48 -18.46
CA PRO A 110 4.34 -3.42 -19.08
C PRO A 110 4.82 -2.88 -20.42
N ASN A 111 6.11 -2.98 -20.70
CA ASN A 111 6.70 -2.70 -22.00
C ASN A 111 7.84 -3.68 -22.27
N ASP A 112 7.85 -4.37 -23.41
CA ASP A 112 8.86 -5.34 -23.85
C ASP A 112 9.26 -6.37 -22.77
N GLY A 113 8.26 -6.92 -22.08
CA GLY A 113 8.46 -7.94 -21.03
C GLY A 113 9.03 -7.38 -19.70
N ARG A 114 9.20 -6.07 -19.58
CA ARG A 114 9.64 -5.37 -18.36
C ARG A 114 8.51 -4.50 -17.82
N TRP A 115 8.56 -4.23 -16.52
CA TRP A 115 7.61 -3.33 -15.87
C TRP A 115 8.22 -1.95 -15.67
N TYR A 116 7.43 -0.93 -15.97
CA TYR A 116 7.81 0.46 -15.82
C TYR A 116 6.82 1.18 -14.90
N LEU A 117 7.35 2.07 -14.10
CA LEU A 117 6.58 3.11 -13.43
C LEU A 117 6.54 4.32 -14.36
N VAL A 118 5.38 4.63 -14.88
CA VAL A 118 5.16 5.81 -15.72
C VAL A 118 4.67 6.93 -14.83
N VAL A 119 5.48 7.97 -14.68
CA VAL A 119 5.17 9.15 -13.87
C VAL A 119 4.89 10.31 -14.81
N ARG A 120 3.68 10.85 -14.77
CA ARG A 120 3.27 12.01 -15.56
C ARG A 120 3.28 13.26 -14.70
N VAL A 121 3.99 14.29 -15.15
CA VAL A 121 4.15 15.57 -14.45
C VAL A 121 3.79 16.73 -15.35
N ARG A 122 3.30 17.82 -14.77
CA ARG A 122 3.07 19.07 -15.48
C ARG A 122 4.38 19.80 -15.68
N ASP A 123 5.12 19.41 -16.69
CA ASP A 123 6.37 20.03 -17.10
C ASP A 123 6.35 20.26 -18.62
N GLY A 124 6.74 21.46 -19.05
CA GLY A 124 6.82 21.80 -20.46
C GLY A 124 7.99 21.17 -21.20
N VAL A 125 8.99 20.67 -20.49
CA VAL A 125 10.19 20.06 -21.08
C VAL A 125 10.05 18.55 -21.13
N ARG A 126 9.64 17.93 -20.02
CA ARG A 126 9.49 16.47 -19.90
C ARG A 126 8.26 16.11 -19.08
N SER A 127 7.17 15.87 -19.77
CA SER A 127 5.88 15.56 -19.13
C SER A 127 5.75 14.10 -18.65
N GLU A 128 6.63 13.20 -19.11
CA GLU A 128 6.56 11.76 -18.80
C GLU A 128 7.94 11.17 -18.46
N TRP A 129 7.97 10.39 -17.39
CA TRP A 129 9.13 9.63 -16.94
C TRP A 129 8.78 8.15 -16.92
N LYS A 130 9.60 7.31 -17.59
CA LYS A 130 9.47 5.85 -17.61
C LYS A 130 10.61 5.24 -16.82
N LEU A 131 10.34 4.82 -15.59
CA LEU A 131 11.34 4.27 -14.68
C LEU A 131 11.23 2.74 -14.67
N PRO A 132 12.30 2.00 -15.06
CA PRO A 132 12.26 0.55 -15.07
C PRO A 132 12.19 -0.01 -13.65
N MET A 133 11.23 -0.90 -13.39
CA MET A 133 10.99 -1.55 -12.11
C MET A 133 11.34 -3.03 -12.17
N MET A 134 11.58 -3.66 -11.01
CA MET A 134 11.94 -5.09 -10.98
C MET A 134 10.81 -5.97 -11.49
N ASP A 135 9.59 -5.70 -11.05
CA ASP A 135 8.41 -6.47 -11.40
C ASP A 135 7.13 -5.62 -11.32
N ARG A 136 6.00 -6.24 -11.67
CA ARG A 136 4.66 -5.65 -11.60
C ARG A 136 4.29 -5.15 -10.20
N ARG A 137 4.70 -5.88 -9.17
CA ARG A 137 4.36 -5.56 -7.78
C ARG A 137 5.10 -4.31 -7.34
N ASP A 138 6.36 -4.20 -7.70
CA ASP A 138 7.21 -3.06 -7.41
C ASP A 138 6.68 -1.79 -8.11
N ALA A 139 6.40 -1.86 -9.41
CA ALA A 139 5.82 -0.76 -10.16
C ALA A 139 4.48 -0.27 -9.55
N ARG A 140 3.59 -1.20 -9.18
CA ARG A 140 2.31 -0.87 -8.55
C ARG A 140 2.45 -0.30 -7.13
N ARG A 141 3.46 -0.77 -6.39
CA ARG A 141 3.77 -0.24 -5.06
C ARG A 141 4.16 1.23 -5.17
N TRP A 142 5.10 1.55 -6.06
CA TRP A 142 5.56 2.91 -6.27
C TRP A 142 4.49 3.84 -6.85
N ALA A 143 3.69 3.37 -7.79
CA ALA A 143 2.54 4.13 -8.28
C ALA A 143 1.58 4.50 -7.14
N ARG A 144 1.31 3.56 -6.22
CA ARG A 144 0.48 3.81 -5.04
C ARG A 144 1.12 4.79 -4.06
N VAL A 145 2.42 4.65 -3.76
CA VAL A 145 3.15 5.56 -2.87
C VAL A 145 3.06 6.99 -3.40
N LEU A 146 3.32 7.21 -4.68
CA LEU A 146 3.26 8.53 -5.30
C LEU A 146 1.83 9.12 -5.27
N MET A 147 0.81 8.32 -5.55
CA MET A 147 -0.58 8.79 -5.51
C MET A 147 -1.03 9.12 -4.08
N LEU A 148 -0.66 8.31 -3.08
CA LEU A 148 -0.95 8.61 -1.68
C LEU A 148 -0.19 9.84 -1.17
N ALA A 149 1.06 10.03 -1.62
CA ALA A 149 1.82 11.23 -1.32
C ALA A 149 1.15 12.49 -1.87
N LYS A 150 0.67 12.43 -3.13
CA LYS A 150 -0.11 13.52 -3.77
C LYS A 150 -1.38 13.85 -2.99
N GLU A 151 -2.05 12.85 -2.44
CA GLU A 151 -3.28 13.00 -1.64
C GLU A 151 -3.01 13.38 -0.17
N HIS A 152 -1.75 13.60 0.24
CA HIS A 152 -1.34 13.82 1.63
C HIS A 152 -1.83 12.72 2.61
N ARG A 153 -1.81 11.46 2.16
CA ARG A 153 -2.31 10.27 2.89
C ARG A 153 -1.20 9.24 3.19
N LEU A 154 0.05 9.64 3.06
CA LEU A 154 1.23 8.84 3.47
C LEU A 154 1.52 9.02 4.94
#